data_4f385866ebe0262d8733f11fea9775db
#
_entry.id   4f385866ebe0262d8733f11fea9775db
#
_cell.length_a   1.000
_cell.length_b   1.000
_cell.length_c   1.000
_cell.angle_alpha   90.00
_cell.angle_beta   90.00
_cell.angle_gamma   90.00
#
_symmetry.space_group_name_H-M   'P 1'
#
loop_
_entity.id
_entity.type
_entity.pdbx_description
1 polymer ?
#
loop_
_entity_poly.entity_id
_entity_poly.type
_entity_poly.pdbx_seq_one_letter_code
_entity_poly.pdbx_strand_id
1 'polypeptide(L)'
;AIIGAANSLIRHNRDRFPVEGVPIRRDADPANPSLVVFDGEKTEKESLAWFVKALLHLHKAGRGWEEFAVLYRSRQSSRAVEEALVRAGIPYRVWSGVAFYARREVKDSLCYMRMLTRGDDAAFLRTVNSPKRGFGPKKADALKVLAMREGISYYEALKRHIDEKPFNTKAIREYVAVIEKARASAAARKVSDVFNLIMADSGYEASLQLSGEDERLNNLAELRQAIANYESDADDPTSLPEFLQRASVFAEDIGEQKGPAMKLMTIHAAKGLEFPVVFLWGFSEGIMPSSRTSTMEEMEEERRVCYVGMTRAKDLLILCHSQGTSEASTFRYPSRFFFELDRNLVKLVRPLEPGLEESAKEALMYKDKFLTGEPLESSSWRPGDHVRHKVFGDGEIIAVAKSGAMTIRFPTLATPRTLMAGAPLERISTAGAPTVADSSFSGAPVPEPSAEPGVKDQK
;
A
#
# COMPACT_ATOMS: atom_id res chain seq x y z
N ALA A 1 -23.30 3.37 22.10
CA ALA A 1 -22.69 4.18 21.02
C ALA A 1 -22.37 3.34 19.78
N ILE A 2 -21.65 2.18 19.90
CA ILE A 2 -21.13 1.40 18.73
C ILE A 2 -22.25 0.94 17.81
N ILE A 3 -23.28 0.26 18.33
CA ILE A 3 -24.41 -0.22 17.51
C ILE A 3 -25.19 0.95 16.90
N GLY A 4 -25.37 2.05 17.63
CA GLY A 4 -26.01 3.26 17.10
C GLY A 4 -25.24 3.85 15.92
N ALA A 5 -23.91 3.98 16.04
CA ALA A 5 -23.05 4.45 14.96
C ALA A 5 -23.08 3.49 13.76
N ALA A 6 -23.01 2.18 13.99
CA ALA A 6 -23.13 1.19 12.92
C ALA A 6 -24.50 1.26 12.21
N ASN A 7 -25.59 1.40 12.97
CA ASN A 7 -26.92 1.57 12.40
C ASN A 7 -27.05 2.86 11.57
N SER A 8 -26.48 3.98 12.03
CA SER A 8 -26.47 5.23 11.24
C SER A 8 -25.77 5.04 9.90
N LEU A 9 -24.66 4.30 9.87
CA LEU A 9 -23.93 3.96 8.64
C LEU A 9 -24.81 3.15 7.68
N ILE A 10 -25.37 2.02 8.13
CA ILE A 10 -26.06 1.08 7.24
C ILE A 10 -27.40 1.63 6.72
N ARG A 11 -27.95 2.65 7.34
CA ARG A 11 -29.18 3.34 6.85
C ARG A 11 -28.98 4.00 5.50
N HIS A 12 -27.76 4.28 5.07
CA HIS A 12 -27.45 4.83 3.76
C HIS A 12 -27.55 3.81 2.62
N ASN A 13 -27.66 2.50 2.92
CA ASN A 13 -27.94 1.47 1.93
C ASN A 13 -29.43 1.48 1.55
N ARG A 14 -29.70 1.43 0.24
CA ARG A 14 -31.05 1.30 -0.31
C ARG A 14 -31.53 -0.14 -0.25
N ASP A 15 -30.67 -1.08 -0.64
CA ASP A 15 -30.93 -2.51 -0.58
C ASP A 15 -30.48 -3.05 0.78
N ARG A 16 -31.39 -3.05 1.77
CA ARG A 16 -31.14 -3.60 3.10
C ARG A 16 -32.42 -4.18 3.71
N PHE A 17 -32.23 -5.19 4.55
CA PHE A 17 -33.32 -5.59 5.45
C PHE A 17 -33.60 -4.45 6.44
N PRO A 18 -34.87 -4.13 6.72
CA PRO A 18 -35.30 -3.05 7.63
C PRO A 18 -35.09 -3.43 9.11
N VAL A 19 -34.07 -4.24 9.40
CA VAL A 19 -33.72 -4.67 10.77
C VAL A 19 -32.49 -3.90 11.22
N GLU A 20 -32.58 -3.24 12.36
CA GLU A 20 -31.48 -2.57 13.01
C GLU A 20 -30.91 -3.42 14.14
N GLY A 21 -29.61 -3.37 14.33
CA GLY A 21 -28.96 -4.00 15.48
C GLY A 21 -29.48 -3.38 16.77
N VAL A 22 -29.87 -4.21 17.73
CA VAL A 22 -30.30 -3.76 19.06
C VAL A 22 -29.17 -4.06 20.06
N PRO A 23 -28.70 -3.06 20.81
CA PRO A 23 -27.67 -3.30 21.82
C PRO A 23 -28.24 -4.22 22.92
N ILE A 24 -27.54 -5.33 23.17
CA ILE A 24 -27.90 -6.25 24.26
C ILE A 24 -27.58 -5.61 25.62
N ARG A 25 -26.44 -4.90 25.71
CA ARG A 25 -26.15 -4.05 26.85
C ARG A 25 -26.95 -2.76 26.75
N ARG A 26 -27.79 -2.49 27.74
CA ARG A 26 -28.38 -1.17 27.88
C ARG A 26 -27.25 -0.20 28.21
N ASP A 27 -27.15 0.91 27.52
CA ASP A 27 -26.09 1.94 27.68
C ASP A 27 -26.05 2.59 29.08
N ALA A 28 -26.67 1.97 30.03
CA ALA A 28 -26.85 2.44 31.39
C ALA A 28 -25.82 1.91 32.40
N ASP A 29 -24.71 1.31 31.96
CA ASP A 29 -23.57 1.16 32.87
C ASP A 29 -22.70 2.42 32.75
N PRO A 30 -22.90 3.43 33.64
CA PRO A 30 -22.10 4.66 33.63
C PRO A 30 -20.61 4.37 33.85
N ALA A 31 -20.29 3.19 34.39
CA ALA A 31 -18.91 2.78 34.69
C ALA A 31 -18.18 2.23 33.43
N ASN A 32 -18.92 1.84 32.39
CA ASN A 32 -18.31 1.25 31.19
C ASN A 32 -19.09 1.56 29.91
N PRO A 33 -19.18 2.85 29.50
CA PRO A 33 -19.90 3.24 28.30
C PRO A 33 -19.17 2.70 27.08
N SER A 34 -19.92 2.10 26.11
CA SER A 34 -19.35 1.81 24.81
C SER A 34 -18.98 3.13 24.10
N LEU A 35 -17.80 3.18 23.48
CA LEU A 35 -17.25 4.40 22.90
C LEU A 35 -16.81 4.16 21.45
N VAL A 36 -17.15 5.09 20.57
CA VAL A 36 -16.57 5.18 19.22
C VAL A 36 -15.64 6.37 19.18
N VAL A 37 -14.39 6.11 18.80
CA VAL A 37 -13.34 7.13 18.71
C VAL A 37 -12.83 7.21 17.28
N PHE A 38 -12.64 8.41 16.77
CA PHE A 38 -11.99 8.65 15.48
C PHE A 38 -10.63 9.27 15.72
N ASP A 39 -9.58 8.57 15.27
CA ASP A 39 -8.21 9.05 15.20
C ASP A 39 -7.93 9.56 13.79
N GLY A 40 -7.73 10.86 13.65
CA GLY A 40 -7.51 11.56 12.39
C GLY A 40 -6.13 12.21 12.36
N GLU A 41 -5.06 11.41 12.30
CA GLU A 41 -3.69 11.92 12.22
C GLU A 41 -3.31 12.34 10.80
N LYS A 42 -2.33 13.27 10.70
CA LYS A 42 -1.87 13.77 9.40
C LYS A 42 -1.10 12.73 8.61
N THR A 43 -0.28 11.94 9.29
CA THR A 43 0.56 10.94 8.67
C THR A 43 0.28 9.54 9.23
N GLU A 44 0.59 8.52 8.44
CA GLU A 44 0.52 7.12 8.90
C GLU A 44 1.48 6.88 10.09
N LYS A 45 2.64 7.52 10.09
CA LYS A 45 3.63 7.43 11.19
C LYS A 45 3.05 7.95 12.52
N GLU A 46 2.34 9.07 12.47
CA GLU A 46 1.65 9.64 13.64
C GLU A 46 0.50 8.76 14.10
N SER A 47 -0.31 8.24 13.17
CA SER A 47 -1.41 7.32 13.49
C SER A 47 -0.89 6.02 14.14
N LEU A 48 0.22 5.45 13.63
CA LEU A 48 0.87 4.29 14.24
C LEU A 48 1.44 4.60 15.63
N ALA A 49 2.06 5.76 15.81
CA ALA A 49 2.57 6.18 17.11
C ALA A 49 1.44 6.36 18.13
N TRP A 50 0.35 6.99 17.72
CA TRP A 50 -0.84 7.12 18.55
C TRP A 50 -1.48 5.77 18.89
N PHE A 51 -1.61 4.89 17.88
CA PHE A 51 -2.11 3.53 18.05
C PHE A 51 -1.33 2.73 19.11
N VAL A 52 0.01 2.71 19.00
CA VAL A 52 0.87 2.04 19.99
C VAL A 52 0.70 2.64 21.39
N LYS A 53 0.66 3.98 21.48
CA LYS A 53 0.43 4.68 22.76
C LYS A 53 -0.93 4.34 23.36
N ALA A 54 -1.99 4.28 22.55
CA ALA A 54 -3.33 3.93 23.00
C ALA A 54 -3.38 2.47 23.51
N LEU A 55 -2.76 1.52 22.78
CA LEU A 55 -2.64 0.13 23.20
C LEU A 55 -1.93 -0.02 24.56
N LEU A 56 -0.76 0.59 24.71
CA LEU A 56 0.02 0.54 25.94
C LEU A 56 -0.74 1.18 27.11
N HIS A 57 -1.46 2.27 26.86
CA HIS A 57 -2.28 2.91 27.87
C HIS A 57 -3.42 2.01 28.35
N LEU A 58 -4.15 1.39 27.42
CA LEU A 58 -5.26 0.47 27.74
C LEU A 58 -4.75 -0.80 28.41
N HIS A 59 -3.60 -1.33 27.97
CA HIS A 59 -2.97 -2.49 28.60
C HIS A 59 -2.53 -2.18 30.05
N LYS A 60 -1.92 -1.02 30.26
CA LYS A 60 -1.54 -0.54 31.61
C LYS A 60 -2.77 -0.33 32.51
N ALA A 61 -3.92 -0.02 31.93
CA ALA A 61 -5.19 0.08 32.64
C ALA A 61 -5.83 -1.28 32.95
N GLY A 62 -5.14 -2.40 32.65
CA GLY A 62 -5.52 -3.77 33.05
C GLY A 62 -6.13 -4.63 31.96
N ARG A 63 -6.18 -4.16 30.69
CA ARG A 63 -6.67 -5.00 29.59
C ARG A 63 -5.63 -6.01 29.12
N GLY A 64 -6.04 -7.28 28.94
CA GLY A 64 -5.21 -8.32 28.35
C GLY A 64 -4.96 -8.10 26.85
N TRP A 65 -3.81 -8.56 26.33
CA TRP A 65 -3.51 -8.44 24.90
C TRP A 65 -4.54 -9.15 24.01
N GLU A 66 -5.14 -10.23 24.46
CA GLU A 66 -6.19 -11.00 23.76
C GLU A 66 -7.51 -10.24 23.59
N GLU A 67 -7.70 -9.15 24.35
CA GLU A 67 -8.89 -8.30 24.26
C GLU A 67 -8.85 -7.35 23.04
N PHE A 68 -7.68 -7.18 22.43
CA PHE A 68 -7.49 -6.26 21.31
C PHE A 68 -7.55 -6.96 19.96
N ALA A 69 -8.20 -6.31 19.01
CA ALA A 69 -8.12 -6.68 17.60
C ALA A 69 -7.87 -5.48 16.70
N VAL A 70 -7.07 -5.68 15.66
CA VAL A 70 -6.97 -4.76 14.53
C VAL A 70 -7.65 -5.40 13.34
N LEU A 71 -8.66 -4.71 12.82
CA LEU A 71 -9.40 -5.13 11.66
C LEU A 71 -9.08 -4.20 10.48
N TYR A 72 -8.79 -4.78 9.32
CA TYR A 72 -8.48 -4.04 8.10
C TYR A 72 -9.26 -4.60 6.90
N ARG A 73 -9.50 -3.73 5.90
CA ARG A 73 -10.25 -4.10 4.69
C ARG A 73 -9.48 -5.11 3.82
N SER A 74 -8.18 -4.95 3.71
CA SER A 74 -7.32 -5.83 2.94
C SER A 74 -6.04 -6.16 3.70
N ARG A 75 -5.44 -7.32 3.38
CA ARG A 75 -4.20 -7.79 4.03
C ARG A 75 -3.00 -6.87 3.82
N GLN A 76 -3.02 -6.04 2.80
CA GLN A 76 -1.96 -5.07 2.50
C GLN A 76 -1.78 -4.07 3.64
N SER A 77 -2.88 -3.63 4.24
CA SER A 77 -2.87 -2.65 5.34
C SER A 77 -2.27 -3.19 6.64
N SER A 78 -1.84 -4.46 6.71
CA SER A 78 -1.32 -5.05 7.96
C SER A 78 0.14 -4.71 8.24
N ARG A 79 0.98 -4.53 7.19
CA ARG A 79 2.44 -4.39 7.31
C ARG A 79 2.86 -3.31 8.30
N ALA A 80 2.39 -2.09 8.11
CA ALA A 80 2.78 -0.97 8.95
C ALA A 80 2.39 -1.18 10.42
N VAL A 81 1.23 -1.80 10.65
CA VAL A 81 0.76 -2.18 11.99
C VAL A 81 1.65 -3.27 12.59
N GLU A 82 1.97 -4.33 11.83
CA GLU A 82 2.85 -5.41 12.27
C GLU A 82 4.23 -4.88 12.67
N GLU A 83 4.85 -4.02 11.84
CA GLU A 83 6.14 -3.39 12.14
C GLU A 83 6.07 -2.52 13.40
N ALA A 84 5.00 -1.76 13.59
CA ALA A 84 4.83 -0.92 14.78
C ALA A 84 4.72 -1.77 16.06
N LEU A 85 4.00 -2.89 16.01
CA LEU A 85 3.85 -3.81 17.13
C LEU A 85 5.17 -4.50 17.49
N VAL A 86 5.93 -4.97 16.46
CA VAL A 86 7.26 -5.56 16.66
C VAL A 86 8.21 -4.55 17.32
N ARG A 87 8.29 -3.32 16.80
CA ARG A 87 9.14 -2.27 17.39
C ARG A 87 8.77 -1.93 18.83
N ALA A 88 7.48 -2.07 19.18
CA ALA A 88 6.99 -1.80 20.53
C ALA A 88 7.04 -3.03 21.47
N GLY A 89 7.46 -4.20 20.98
CA GLY A 89 7.47 -5.46 21.75
C GLY A 89 6.06 -5.94 22.13
N ILE A 90 5.03 -5.58 21.35
CA ILE A 90 3.63 -5.95 21.63
C ILE A 90 3.30 -7.27 20.94
N PRO A 91 2.86 -8.31 21.69
CA PRO A 91 2.55 -9.61 21.13
C PRO A 91 1.31 -9.59 20.26
N TYR A 92 1.41 -10.11 19.02
CA TYR A 92 0.29 -10.21 18.09
C TYR A 92 0.28 -11.52 17.31
N ARG A 93 -0.87 -11.85 16.74
CA ARG A 93 -1.05 -12.98 15.79
C ARG A 93 -1.89 -12.53 14.61
N VAL A 94 -1.43 -12.88 13.41
CA VAL A 94 -2.21 -12.72 12.19
C VAL A 94 -3.19 -13.88 12.07
N TRP A 95 -4.49 -13.59 12.17
CA TRP A 95 -5.55 -14.57 12.11
C TRP A 95 -5.97 -14.85 10.66
N SER A 96 -6.06 -16.13 10.30
CA SER A 96 -6.42 -16.55 8.94
C SER A 96 -5.50 -15.98 7.84
N GLY A 97 -4.21 -15.90 8.12
CA GLY A 97 -3.23 -15.37 7.17
C GLY A 97 -1.80 -15.64 7.60
N VAL A 98 -0.89 -15.06 6.83
CA VAL A 98 0.56 -15.10 7.09
C VAL A 98 1.03 -13.67 7.27
N ALA A 99 1.83 -13.43 8.30
CA ALA A 99 2.43 -12.13 8.55
C ALA A 99 3.23 -11.62 7.34
N PHE A 100 3.32 -10.31 7.17
CA PHE A 100 3.81 -9.70 5.94
C PHE A 100 5.18 -10.24 5.51
N TYR A 101 6.16 -10.20 6.40
CA TYR A 101 7.53 -10.66 6.08
C TYR A 101 7.66 -12.19 5.97
N ALA A 102 6.64 -12.97 6.36
CA ALA A 102 6.59 -14.41 6.17
C ALA A 102 5.94 -14.83 4.85
N ARG A 103 5.29 -13.91 4.11
CA ARG A 103 4.67 -14.17 2.81
C ARG A 103 5.72 -14.61 1.79
N ARG A 104 5.30 -15.53 0.92
CA ARG A 104 6.22 -16.19 -0.04
C ARG A 104 6.94 -15.16 -0.92
N GLU A 105 6.21 -14.27 -1.57
CA GLU A 105 6.73 -13.27 -2.51
C GLU A 105 7.63 -12.24 -1.83
N VAL A 106 7.34 -11.89 -0.57
CA VAL A 106 8.19 -11.02 0.23
C VAL A 106 9.51 -11.72 0.56
N LYS A 107 9.44 -12.98 1.02
CA LYS A 107 10.64 -13.80 1.26
C LYS A 107 11.46 -14.03 -0.01
N ASP A 108 10.80 -14.30 -1.15
CA ASP A 108 11.49 -14.50 -2.43
C ASP A 108 12.25 -13.22 -2.82
N SER A 109 11.60 -12.06 -2.71
CA SER A 109 12.20 -10.76 -3.02
C SER A 109 13.37 -10.42 -2.10
N LEU A 110 13.22 -10.60 -0.79
CA LEU A 110 14.31 -10.40 0.17
C LEU A 110 15.48 -11.36 -0.10
N CYS A 111 15.22 -12.59 -0.51
CA CYS A 111 16.26 -13.53 -0.91
C CYS A 111 17.01 -13.09 -2.17
N TYR A 112 16.31 -12.51 -3.17
CA TYR A 112 16.98 -11.89 -4.31
C TYR A 112 17.91 -10.74 -3.88
N MET A 113 17.47 -9.88 -2.96
CA MET A 113 18.31 -8.81 -2.42
C MET A 113 19.50 -9.36 -1.60
N ARG A 114 19.30 -10.43 -0.82
CA ARG A 114 20.37 -11.12 -0.08
C ARG A 114 21.42 -11.73 -1.02
N MET A 115 21.02 -12.20 -2.21
CA MET A 115 21.97 -12.66 -3.24
C MET A 115 22.93 -11.55 -3.68
N LEU A 116 22.53 -10.28 -3.57
CA LEU A 116 23.40 -9.14 -3.96
C LEU A 116 24.45 -8.78 -2.89
N THR A 117 24.26 -9.22 -1.65
CA THR A 117 25.21 -9.00 -0.55
C THR A 117 26.08 -10.23 -0.31
N ARG A 118 25.63 -11.17 0.49
CA ARG A 118 26.42 -12.36 0.90
C ARG A 118 26.15 -13.59 0.07
N GLY A 119 24.96 -13.69 -0.57
CA GLY A 119 24.61 -14.82 -1.44
C GLY A 119 24.61 -16.15 -0.72
N ASP A 120 23.91 -16.23 0.43
CA ASP A 120 23.83 -17.48 1.19
C ASP A 120 23.06 -18.58 0.45
N ASP A 121 23.35 -19.83 0.78
CA ASP A 121 22.81 -21.00 0.11
C ASP A 121 21.28 -21.10 0.18
N ALA A 122 20.67 -20.61 1.27
CA ALA A 122 19.20 -20.58 1.41
C ALA A 122 18.57 -19.56 0.45
N ALA A 123 19.16 -18.38 0.32
CA ALA A 123 18.69 -17.38 -0.63
C ALA A 123 18.89 -17.84 -2.07
N PHE A 124 20.01 -18.51 -2.38
CA PHE A 124 20.28 -19.09 -3.68
C PHE A 124 19.21 -20.14 -4.06
N LEU A 125 19.01 -21.17 -3.21
CA LEU A 125 18.05 -22.23 -3.49
C LEU A 125 16.62 -21.72 -3.67
N ARG A 126 16.28 -20.60 -3.00
CA ARG A 126 14.98 -19.99 -3.11
C ARG A 126 14.78 -19.22 -4.41
N THR A 127 15.83 -18.59 -4.94
CA THR A 127 15.74 -17.68 -6.09
C THR A 127 16.10 -18.32 -7.42
N VAL A 128 16.99 -19.31 -7.44
CA VAL A 128 17.53 -19.89 -8.68
C VAL A 128 16.49 -20.46 -9.62
N ASN A 129 15.38 -20.99 -9.08
CA ASN A 129 14.26 -21.55 -9.85
C ASN A 129 12.93 -20.81 -9.65
N SER A 130 12.95 -19.59 -9.23
CA SER A 130 11.79 -18.71 -9.05
C SER A 130 12.05 -17.36 -9.73
N PRO A 131 11.55 -17.12 -10.95
CA PRO A 131 10.68 -17.97 -11.80
C PRO A 131 11.37 -19.25 -12.27
N LYS A 132 10.57 -20.17 -12.85
CA LYS A 132 11.07 -21.49 -13.31
C LYS A 132 12.18 -21.36 -14.34
N ARG A 133 13.37 -21.94 -14.05
CA ARG A 133 14.58 -21.94 -14.91
C ARG A 133 15.09 -23.36 -15.18
N GLY A 134 14.30 -24.38 -14.88
CA GLY A 134 14.71 -25.76 -15.03
C GLY A 134 15.79 -26.20 -14.04
N PHE A 135 15.92 -25.50 -12.90
CA PHE A 135 16.80 -25.87 -11.80
C PHE A 135 15.99 -26.66 -10.74
N GLY A 136 15.75 -27.93 -11.05
CA GLY A 136 14.99 -28.83 -10.17
C GLY A 136 15.87 -29.57 -9.16
N PRO A 137 15.25 -30.44 -8.32
CA PRO A 137 15.96 -31.15 -7.24
C PRO A 137 17.24 -31.87 -7.68
N LYS A 138 17.21 -32.58 -8.82
CA LYS A 138 18.39 -33.28 -9.34
C LYS A 138 19.61 -32.38 -9.57
N LYS A 139 19.37 -31.15 -10.07
CA LYS A 139 20.44 -30.17 -10.24
C LYS A 139 20.91 -29.59 -8.91
N ALA A 140 19.99 -29.38 -7.97
CA ALA A 140 20.31 -28.91 -6.63
C ALA A 140 21.18 -29.93 -5.88
N ASP A 141 20.83 -31.22 -5.95
CA ASP A 141 21.63 -32.30 -5.32
C ASP A 141 23.03 -32.43 -5.96
N ALA A 142 23.12 -32.36 -7.30
CA ALA A 142 24.40 -32.38 -8.00
C ALA A 142 25.27 -31.18 -7.59
N LEU A 143 24.69 -30.00 -7.50
CA LEU A 143 25.41 -28.79 -7.09
C LEU A 143 25.86 -28.88 -5.63
N LYS A 144 25.04 -29.41 -4.74
CA LYS A 144 25.38 -29.64 -3.34
C LYS A 144 26.63 -30.50 -3.18
N VAL A 145 26.73 -31.58 -3.95
CA VAL A 145 27.91 -32.48 -3.93
C VAL A 145 29.17 -31.71 -4.36
N LEU A 146 29.08 -30.89 -5.43
CA LEU A 146 30.20 -30.08 -5.90
C LEU A 146 30.63 -29.05 -4.86
N ALA A 147 29.66 -28.29 -4.31
CA ALA A 147 29.93 -27.29 -3.30
C ALA A 147 30.58 -27.86 -2.03
N MET A 148 30.08 -29.02 -1.55
CA MET A 148 30.67 -29.74 -0.41
C MET A 148 32.09 -30.20 -0.71
N ARG A 149 32.35 -30.74 -1.89
CA ARG A 149 33.66 -31.22 -2.31
C ARG A 149 34.69 -30.06 -2.36
N GLU A 150 34.25 -28.88 -2.79
CA GLU A 150 35.11 -27.71 -2.98
C GLU A 150 35.11 -26.76 -1.78
N GLY A 151 34.29 -26.99 -0.77
CA GLY A 151 34.22 -26.15 0.43
C GLY A 151 33.75 -24.72 0.18
N ILE A 152 32.84 -24.54 -0.82
CA ILE A 152 32.32 -23.22 -1.24
C ILE A 152 30.82 -23.19 -1.22
N SER A 153 30.21 -21.99 -1.36
CA SER A 153 28.76 -21.83 -1.44
C SER A 153 28.17 -22.44 -2.72
N TYR A 154 26.88 -22.76 -2.71
CA TYR A 154 26.19 -23.26 -3.91
C TYR A 154 26.28 -22.30 -5.08
N TYR A 155 26.20 -20.98 -4.79
CA TYR A 155 26.29 -19.98 -5.85
C TYR A 155 27.70 -19.96 -6.51
N GLU A 156 28.76 -20.02 -5.70
CA GLU A 156 30.12 -20.06 -6.23
C GLU A 156 30.40 -21.39 -6.99
N ALA A 157 29.87 -22.51 -6.49
CA ALA A 157 29.93 -23.77 -7.21
C ALA A 157 29.22 -23.71 -8.55
N LEU A 158 28.03 -23.10 -8.60
CA LEU A 158 27.30 -22.91 -9.85
C LEU A 158 28.10 -22.07 -10.86
N LYS A 159 28.72 -20.97 -10.41
CA LYS A 159 29.54 -20.11 -11.28
C LYS A 159 30.75 -20.85 -11.86
N ARG A 160 31.40 -21.67 -11.05
CA ARG A 160 32.57 -22.46 -11.51
C ARG A 160 32.19 -23.51 -12.55
N HIS A 161 31.05 -24.17 -12.34
CA HIS A 161 30.62 -25.28 -13.19
C HIS A 161 29.51 -24.89 -14.18
N ILE A 162 29.34 -23.58 -14.48
CA ILE A 162 28.24 -23.07 -15.30
C ILE A 162 28.26 -23.60 -16.74
N ASP A 163 29.43 -23.96 -17.26
CA ASP A 163 29.61 -24.50 -18.61
C ASP A 163 29.45 -26.02 -18.66
N GLU A 164 29.39 -26.68 -17.53
CA GLU A 164 29.25 -28.12 -17.41
C GLU A 164 27.77 -28.56 -17.33
N LYS A 165 27.47 -29.77 -17.84
CA LYS A 165 26.16 -30.38 -17.61
C LYS A 165 26.05 -30.80 -16.13
N PRO A 166 24.90 -30.57 -15.50
CA PRO A 166 23.61 -30.17 -16.07
C PRO A 166 23.33 -28.66 -15.97
N PHE A 167 24.31 -27.79 -15.67
CA PHE A 167 24.09 -26.38 -15.35
C PHE A 167 24.16 -25.45 -16.57
N ASN A 168 24.71 -25.90 -17.71
CA ASN A 168 25.00 -25.12 -18.92
C ASN A 168 23.76 -24.69 -19.73
N THR A 169 22.64 -24.40 -19.07
CA THR A 169 21.43 -23.93 -19.74
C THR A 169 21.40 -22.42 -19.84
N LYS A 170 20.78 -21.89 -20.92
CA LYS A 170 20.63 -20.44 -21.13
C LYS A 170 20.02 -19.74 -19.91
N ALA A 171 18.92 -20.29 -19.38
CA ALA A 171 18.20 -19.69 -18.24
C ALA A 171 19.03 -19.62 -16.95
N ILE A 172 19.95 -20.56 -16.72
CA ILE A 172 20.87 -20.54 -15.56
C ILE A 172 21.95 -19.49 -15.78
N ARG A 173 22.51 -19.39 -16.98
CA ARG A 173 23.49 -18.34 -17.31
C ARG A 173 22.90 -16.93 -17.19
N GLU A 174 21.67 -16.74 -17.65
CA GLU A 174 20.93 -15.48 -17.51
C GLU A 174 20.72 -15.13 -16.03
N TYR A 175 20.33 -16.09 -15.19
CA TYR A 175 20.19 -15.87 -13.76
C TYR A 175 21.50 -15.40 -13.12
N VAL A 176 22.63 -16.05 -13.41
CA VAL A 176 23.94 -15.63 -12.88
C VAL A 176 24.32 -14.25 -13.41
N ALA A 177 24.13 -13.97 -14.69
CA ALA A 177 24.41 -12.66 -15.28
C ALA A 177 23.60 -11.53 -14.61
N VAL A 178 22.32 -11.76 -14.34
CA VAL A 178 21.43 -10.80 -13.64
C VAL A 178 21.95 -10.53 -12.22
N ILE A 179 22.26 -11.57 -11.45
CA ILE A 179 22.78 -11.42 -10.08
C ILE A 179 24.12 -10.66 -10.08
N GLU A 180 25.08 -11.02 -10.94
CA GLU A 180 26.38 -10.35 -10.98
C GLU A 180 26.27 -8.89 -11.44
N LYS A 181 25.44 -8.60 -12.45
CA LYS A 181 25.15 -7.23 -12.89
C LYS A 181 24.57 -6.38 -11.77
N ALA A 182 23.54 -6.90 -11.08
CA ALA A 182 22.90 -6.18 -9.97
C ALA A 182 23.86 -6.00 -8.79
N ARG A 183 24.66 -7.03 -8.43
CA ARG A 183 25.68 -6.98 -7.37
C ARG A 183 26.72 -5.90 -7.62
N ALA A 184 27.23 -5.78 -8.85
CA ALA A 184 28.22 -4.78 -9.23
C ALA A 184 27.74 -3.33 -9.06
N SER A 185 26.41 -3.09 -9.13
CA SER A 185 25.83 -1.76 -9.04
C SER A 185 25.13 -1.47 -7.69
N ALA A 186 24.97 -2.48 -6.82
CA ALA A 186 24.15 -2.35 -5.61
C ALA A 186 24.70 -1.34 -4.60
N ALA A 187 26.02 -1.30 -4.39
CA ALA A 187 26.65 -0.44 -3.39
C ALA A 187 26.56 1.08 -3.71
N ALA A 188 26.31 1.44 -4.97
CA ALA A 188 26.24 2.83 -5.42
C ALA A 188 24.81 3.34 -5.63
N ARG A 189 23.80 2.54 -5.29
CA ARG A 189 22.38 2.84 -5.55
C ARG A 189 21.57 2.83 -4.27
N LYS A 190 20.46 3.57 -4.28
CA LYS A 190 19.44 3.45 -3.25
C LYS A 190 18.85 2.03 -3.24
N VAL A 191 18.42 1.59 -2.08
CA VAL A 191 17.82 0.25 -1.89
C VAL A 191 16.61 0.04 -2.79
N SER A 192 15.79 1.09 -2.99
CA SER A 192 14.63 1.08 -3.89
C SER A 192 15.02 0.85 -5.36
N ASP A 193 16.10 1.47 -5.83
CA ASP A 193 16.60 1.28 -7.20
C ASP A 193 17.12 -0.14 -7.39
N VAL A 194 17.86 -0.67 -6.39
CA VAL A 194 18.36 -2.04 -6.39
C VAL A 194 17.20 -3.04 -6.42
N PHE A 195 16.18 -2.81 -5.58
CA PHE A 195 14.98 -3.64 -5.55
C PHE A 195 14.26 -3.66 -6.90
N ASN A 196 13.99 -2.50 -7.48
CA ASN A 196 13.30 -2.40 -8.76
C ASN A 196 14.09 -3.07 -9.88
N LEU A 197 15.42 -2.86 -9.92
CA LEU A 197 16.31 -3.48 -10.89
C LEU A 197 16.23 -5.00 -10.81
N ILE A 198 16.41 -5.58 -9.61
CA ILE A 198 16.47 -7.04 -9.47
C ILE A 198 15.11 -7.70 -9.69
N MET A 199 13.99 -7.07 -9.30
CA MET A 199 12.64 -7.59 -9.57
C MET A 199 12.32 -7.61 -11.07
N ALA A 200 12.72 -6.58 -11.81
CA ALA A 200 12.56 -6.49 -13.26
C ALA A 200 13.50 -7.48 -13.99
N ASP A 201 14.81 -7.39 -13.77
CA ASP A 201 15.82 -8.16 -14.52
C ASP A 201 15.73 -9.66 -14.23
N SER A 202 15.34 -10.08 -13.02
CA SER A 202 15.13 -11.50 -12.69
C SER A 202 13.90 -12.12 -13.35
N GLY A 203 12.98 -11.32 -13.86
CA GLY A 203 11.68 -11.75 -14.38
C GLY A 203 10.70 -12.21 -13.30
N TYR A 204 11.02 -11.99 -12.01
CA TYR A 204 10.16 -12.45 -10.91
C TYR A 204 8.80 -11.73 -10.92
N GLU A 205 8.81 -10.40 -10.98
CA GLU A 205 7.58 -9.61 -11.02
C GLU A 205 6.75 -9.90 -12.28
N ALA A 206 7.40 -10.01 -13.45
CA ALA A 206 6.74 -10.39 -14.69
C ALA A 206 6.07 -11.77 -14.59
N SER A 207 6.68 -12.73 -13.89
CA SER A 207 6.09 -14.04 -13.68
C SER A 207 4.81 -14.02 -12.84
N LEU A 208 4.74 -13.12 -11.86
CA LEU A 208 3.53 -12.90 -11.04
C LEU A 208 2.42 -12.23 -11.86
N GLN A 209 2.77 -11.25 -12.71
CA GLN A 209 1.83 -10.60 -13.62
C GLN A 209 1.20 -11.59 -14.60
N LEU A 210 2.03 -12.45 -15.23
CA LEU A 210 1.57 -13.48 -16.15
C LEU A 210 0.68 -14.53 -15.49
N SER A 211 0.88 -14.78 -14.20
CA SER A 211 0.06 -15.75 -13.43
C SER A 211 -1.23 -15.14 -12.88
N GLY A 212 -1.48 -13.82 -13.05
CA GLY A 212 -2.65 -13.14 -12.50
C GLY A 212 -2.66 -13.08 -10.97
N GLU A 213 -1.49 -13.09 -10.33
CA GLU A 213 -1.36 -13.14 -8.88
C GLU A 213 -1.36 -11.71 -8.25
N ASP A 214 -2.47 -10.98 -8.44
CA ASP A 214 -2.63 -9.57 -8.03
C ASP A 214 -2.32 -9.34 -6.54
N GLU A 215 -2.72 -10.26 -5.65
CA GLU A 215 -2.43 -10.13 -4.22
C GLU A 215 -0.92 -10.10 -3.95
N ARG A 216 -0.14 -10.90 -4.69
CA ARG A 216 1.31 -10.93 -4.55
C ARG A 216 1.97 -9.69 -5.13
N LEU A 217 1.48 -9.20 -6.27
CA LEU A 217 1.96 -7.92 -6.84
C LEU A 217 1.72 -6.76 -5.87
N ASN A 218 0.57 -6.73 -5.22
CA ASN A 218 0.28 -5.74 -4.19
C ASN A 218 1.23 -5.87 -2.98
N ASN A 219 1.61 -7.09 -2.59
CA ASN A 219 2.61 -7.28 -1.53
C ASN A 219 4.00 -6.81 -1.95
N LEU A 220 4.38 -6.89 -3.23
CA LEU A 220 5.61 -6.25 -3.74
C LEU A 220 5.52 -4.73 -3.68
N ALA A 221 4.36 -4.15 -3.98
CA ALA A 221 4.15 -2.70 -3.85
C ALA A 221 4.28 -2.23 -2.39
N GLU A 222 3.75 -3.01 -1.43
CA GLU A 222 3.94 -2.75 0.00
C GLU A 222 5.40 -2.89 0.43
N LEU A 223 6.16 -3.83 -0.14
CA LEU A 223 7.59 -3.95 0.15
C LEU A 223 8.37 -2.76 -0.42
N ARG A 224 7.99 -2.23 -1.59
CA ARG A 224 8.53 -0.96 -2.11
C ARG A 224 8.29 0.20 -1.15
N GLN A 225 7.09 0.26 -0.57
CA GLN A 225 6.78 1.29 0.42
C GLN A 225 7.61 1.11 1.70
N ALA A 226 7.84 -0.13 2.17
CA ALA A 226 8.71 -0.40 3.30
C ALA A 226 10.17 0.06 3.04
N ILE A 227 10.66 -0.15 1.83
CA ILE A 227 11.98 0.30 1.39
C ILE A 227 12.05 1.84 1.36
N ALA A 228 11.03 2.51 0.80
CA ALA A 228 10.97 3.97 0.76
C ALA A 228 10.94 4.58 2.17
N ASN A 229 10.17 3.98 3.09
CA ASN A 229 10.14 4.40 4.49
C ASN A 229 11.51 4.19 5.18
N TYR A 230 12.20 3.09 4.86
CA TYR A 230 13.57 2.87 5.34
C TYR A 230 14.52 3.95 4.85
N GLU A 231 14.51 4.25 3.54
CA GLU A 231 15.38 5.26 2.94
C GLU A 231 15.18 6.68 3.52
N SER A 232 13.96 7.00 3.93
CA SER A 232 13.63 8.27 4.56
C SER A 232 14.10 8.37 6.00
N ASP A 233 14.10 7.24 6.72
CA ASP A 233 14.45 7.18 8.14
C ASP A 233 15.94 6.79 8.36
N ALA A 234 16.66 6.35 7.33
CA ALA A 234 18.04 5.88 7.42
C ALA A 234 19.06 7.01 7.23
N ASP A 235 20.16 6.94 7.96
CA ASP A 235 21.31 7.84 7.75
C ASP A 235 22.00 7.56 6.39
N ASP A 236 22.01 6.29 5.96
CA ASP A 236 22.50 5.85 4.65
C ASP A 236 21.39 5.10 3.88
N PRO A 237 20.70 5.76 2.94
CA PRO A 237 19.67 5.15 2.12
C PRO A 237 20.19 4.12 1.10
N THR A 238 21.53 3.98 0.94
CA THR A 238 22.15 3.00 0.05
C THR A 238 22.54 1.71 0.77
N SER A 239 22.39 1.64 2.10
CA SER A 239 22.80 0.49 2.91
C SER A 239 21.82 -0.69 2.78
N LEU A 240 21.98 -1.47 1.70
CA LEU A 240 21.24 -2.72 1.50
C LEU A 240 21.43 -3.73 2.65
N PRO A 241 22.64 -3.94 3.23
CA PRO A 241 22.80 -4.82 4.37
C PRO A 241 21.99 -4.39 5.59
N GLU A 242 21.91 -3.10 5.89
CA GLU A 242 21.14 -2.56 7.01
C GLU A 242 19.65 -2.77 6.80
N PHE A 243 19.13 -2.47 5.60
CA PHE A 243 17.73 -2.76 5.26
C PHE A 243 17.39 -4.25 5.47
N LEU A 244 18.25 -5.16 4.97
CA LEU A 244 18.05 -6.60 5.12
C LEU A 244 18.09 -7.05 6.59
N GLN A 245 18.94 -6.44 7.40
CA GLN A 245 19.00 -6.70 8.84
C GLN A 245 17.70 -6.27 9.52
N ARG A 246 17.19 -5.07 9.23
CA ARG A 246 15.88 -4.59 9.74
C ARG A 246 14.73 -5.52 9.30
N ALA A 247 14.69 -5.91 8.04
CA ALA A 247 13.67 -6.83 7.53
C ALA A 247 13.73 -8.22 8.21
N SER A 248 14.93 -8.70 8.57
CA SER A 248 15.11 -9.97 9.29
C SER A 248 14.52 -9.92 10.69
N VAL A 249 14.66 -8.82 11.40
CA VAL A 249 14.04 -8.65 12.75
C VAL A 249 12.52 -8.84 12.66
N PHE A 250 11.88 -8.22 11.67
CA PHE A 250 10.43 -8.39 11.48
C PHE A 250 10.03 -9.81 11.05
N ALA A 251 10.93 -10.53 10.37
CA ALA A 251 10.68 -11.91 9.94
C ALA A 251 10.86 -12.94 11.05
N GLU A 252 11.77 -12.71 12.01
CA GLU A 252 12.07 -13.61 13.12
C GLU A 252 11.04 -13.54 14.24
N ASP A 253 10.47 -12.36 14.51
CA ASP A 253 9.47 -12.15 15.57
C ASP A 253 8.09 -12.79 15.25
N ILE A 254 7.95 -13.36 14.04
CA ILE A 254 6.76 -14.09 13.58
C ILE A 254 6.70 -15.53 14.13
N GLY A 255 7.70 -15.95 14.92
CA GLY A 255 7.69 -17.23 15.62
C GLY A 255 6.43 -17.38 16.48
N GLU A 256 5.95 -18.61 16.68
CA GLU A 256 4.78 -18.91 17.50
C GLU A 256 4.91 -18.24 18.88
N GLN A 257 4.43 -17.01 19.01
CA GLN A 257 4.33 -16.34 20.29
C GLN A 257 3.34 -17.13 21.15
N LYS A 258 3.87 -17.89 22.10
CA LYS A 258 3.07 -18.62 23.10
C LYS A 258 2.56 -17.61 24.12
N GLY A 259 1.24 -17.54 24.31
CA GLY A 259 0.65 -16.65 25.32
C GLY A 259 -0.45 -15.73 24.76
N PRO A 260 -1.01 -14.86 25.63
CA PRO A 260 -1.98 -13.84 25.22
C PRO A 260 -1.39 -12.90 24.18
N ALA A 261 -2.11 -12.68 23.07
CA ALA A 261 -1.67 -11.83 22.00
C ALA A 261 -2.87 -11.17 21.31
N MET A 262 -2.69 -9.92 20.85
CA MET A 262 -3.71 -9.25 20.06
C MET A 262 -3.88 -9.91 18.69
N LYS A 263 -5.03 -9.71 18.08
CA LYS A 263 -5.37 -10.35 16.81
C LYS A 263 -5.40 -9.33 15.68
N LEU A 264 -4.72 -9.66 14.59
CA LEU A 264 -4.73 -8.89 13.34
C LEU A 264 -5.45 -9.71 12.27
N MET A 265 -6.49 -9.15 11.64
CA MET A 265 -7.25 -9.88 10.63
C MET A 265 -8.02 -8.96 9.69
N THR A 266 -8.44 -9.49 8.54
CA THR A 266 -9.39 -8.79 7.70
C THR A 266 -10.77 -8.77 8.36
N ILE A 267 -11.58 -7.77 8.03
CA ILE A 267 -12.98 -7.68 8.50
C ILE A 267 -13.75 -8.96 8.14
N HIS A 268 -13.49 -9.55 6.96
CA HIS A 268 -14.13 -10.80 6.54
C HIS A 268 -13.79 -11.98 7.47
N ALA A 269 -12.53 -12.06 7.91
CA ALA A 269 -12.11 -13.11 8.84
C ALA A 269 -12.65 -12.90 10.26
N ALA A 270 -13.06 -11.67 10.60
CA ALA A 270 -13.63 -11.32 11.88
C ALA A 270 -15.13 -11.64 12.00
N LYS A 271 -15.78 -12.10 10.91
CA LYS A 271 -17.22 -12.46 10.94
C LYS A 271 -17.46 -13.55 11.99
N GLY A 272 -18.39 -13.29 12.91
CA GLY A 272 -18.71 -14.19 14.02
C GLY A 272 -17.81 -14.06 15.25
N LEU A 273 -16.74 -13.29 15.19
CA LEU A 273 -15.89 -12.99 16.35
C LEU A 273 -16.27 -11.64 16.95
N GLU A 274 -15.92 -11.43 18.20
CA GLU A 274 -16.13 -10.16 18.91
C GLU A 274 -14.99 -9.90 19.88
N PHE A 275 -14.63 -8.62 20.04
CA PHE A 275 -13.50 -8.20 20.86
C PHE A 275 -13.88 -7.00 21.74
N PRO A 276 -13.38 -6.93 22.97
CA PRO A 276 -13.58 -5.75 23.82
C PRO A 276 -13.12 -4.46 23.17
N VAL A 277 -11.96 -4.46 22.51
CA VAL A 277 -11.39 -3.29 21.84
C VAL A 277 -11.06 -3.62 20.38
N VAL A 278 -11.59 -2.84 19.46
CA VAL A 278 -11.34 -2.99 18.03
C VAL A 278 -10.76 -1.69 17.46
N PHE A 279 -9.63 -1.81 16.80
CA PHE A 279 -9.06 -0.79 15.92
C PHE A 279 -9.45 -1.13 14.48
N LEU A 280 -10.23 -0.27 13.84
CA LEU A 280 -10.58 -0.39 12.43
C LEU A 280 -9.58 0.42 11.62
N TRP A 281 -8.56 -0.27 11.10
CA TRP A 281 -7.39 0.34 10.47
C TRP A 281 -7.63 0.68 9.01
N GLY A 282 -7.15 1.87 8.59
CA GLY A 282 -7.31 2.34 7.23
C GLY A 282 -8.71 2.88 6.95
N PHE A 283 -9.29 3.61 7.91
CA PHE A 283 -10.60 4.25 7.78
C PHE A 283 -10.51 5.53 6.92
N SER A 284 -10.00 5.33 5.69
CA SER A 284 -9.67 6.38 4.73
C SER A 284 -10.29 6.07 3.37
N GLU A 285 -10.68 7.10 2.63
CA GLU A 285 -11.19 6.96 1.26
C GLU A 285 -10.15 6.28 0.36
N GLY A 286 -10.58 5.29 -0.43
CA GLY A 286 -9.71 4.47 -1.26
C GLY A 286 -9.13 3.23 -0.56
N ILE A 287 -9.28 3.12 0.78
CA ILE A 287 -8.96 1.91 1.55
C ILE A 287 -10.26 1.28 2.07
N MET A 288 -11.08 2.07 2.75
CA MET A 288 -12.41 1.71 3.23
C MET A 288 -13.35 2.90 3.03
N PRO A 289 -14.13 2.94 1.94
CA PRO A 289 -14.28 1.92 0.89
C PRO A 289 -13.03 1.75 0.03
N SER A 290 -12.94 0.57 -0.61
CA SER A 290 -11.84 0.23 -1.52
C SER A 290 -11.80 1.17 -2.73
N SER A 291 -10.59 1.50 -3.22
CA SER A 291 -10.41 2.24 -4.48
C SER A 291 -10.92 1.48 -5.72
N ARG A 292 -11.14 0.16 -5.60
CA ARG A 292 -11.68 -0.68 -6.68
C ARG A 292 -13.20 -0.58 -6.82
N THR A 293 -13.89 0.03 -5.86
CA THR A 293 -15.34 0.21 -5.89
C THR A 293 -15.72 1.14 -7.05
N SER A 294 -16.51 0.62 -7.98
CA SER A 294 -16.86 1.25 -9.26
C SER A 294 -18.37 1.41 -9.48
N THR A 295 -19.21 0.79 -8.67
CA THR A 295 -20.67 0.90 -8.75
C THR A 295 -21.30 1.23 -7.39
N MET A 296 -22.56 1.65 -7.42
CA MET A 296 -23.32 1.93 -6.19
C MET A 296 -23.59 0.66 -5.39
N GLU A 297 -23.82 -0.47 -6.06
CA GLU A 297 -24.02 -1.78 -5.43
C GLU A 297 -22.76 -2.22 -4.67
N GLU A 298 -21.58 -2.05 -5.30
CA GLU A 298 -20.30 -2.32 -4.65
C GLU A 298 -20.06 -1.37 -3.47
N MET A 299 -20.50 -0.10 -3.55
CA MET A 299 -20.43 0.85 -2.46
C MET A 299 -21.30 0.42 -1.27
N GLU A 300 -22.50 -0.09 -1.54
CA GLU A 300 -23.37 -0.65 -0.51
C GLU A 300 -22.75 -1.89 0.15
N GLU A 301 -22.06 -2.74 -0.63
CA GLU A 301 -21.34 -3.88 -0.07
C GLU A 301 -20.15 -3.45 0.80
N GLU A 302 -19.35 -2.46 0.37
CA GLU A 302 -18.31 -1.87 1.21
C GLU A 302 -18.86 -1.32 2.53
N ARG A 303 -20.06 -0.73 2.50
CA ARG A 303 -20.74 -0.24 3.70
C ARG A 303 -21.19 -1.39 4.61
N ARG A 304 -21.64 -2.53 4.05
CA ARG A 304 -21.95 -3.75 4.82
C ARG A 304 -20.68 -4.32 5.47
N VAL A 305 -19.57 -4.36 4.74
CA VAL A 305 -18.28 -4.80 5.29
C VAL A 305 -17.85 -3.89 6.43
N CYS A 306 -17.94 -2.57 6.27
CA CYS A 306 -17.64 -1.62 7.34
C CYS A 306 -18.52 -1.82 8.57
N TYR A 307 -19.83 -1.97 8.37
CA TYR A 307 -20.81 -2.29 9.43
C TYR A 307 -20.41 -3.54 10.22
N VAL A 308 -20.02 -4.61 9.51
CA VAL A 308 -19.54 -5.84 10.15
C VAL A 308 -18.31 -5.56 10.99
N GLY A 309 -17.33 -4.79 10.47
CA GLY A 309 -16.13 -4.42 11.22
C GLY A 309 -16.45 -3.64 12.49
N MET A 310 -17.31 -2.65 12.41
CA MET A 310 -17.73 -1.84 13.55
C MET A 310 -18.43 -2.69 14.64
N THR A 311 -19.32 -3.59 14.22
CA THR A 311 -20.08 -4.45 15.15
C THR A 311 -19.25 -5.56 15.81
N ARG A 312 -17.97 -5.70 15.47
CA ARG A 312 -17.05 -6.61 16.18
C ARG A 312 -16.57 -6.05 17.51
N ALA A 313 -16.72 -4.77 17.76
CA ALA A 313 -16.34 -4.13 19.01
C ALA A 313 -17.44 -4.26 20.08
N LYS A 314 -17.02 -4.60 21.32
CA LYS A 314 -17.92 -4.68 22.49
C LYS A 314 -17.91 -3.39 23.30
N ASP A 315 -16.72 -2.88 23.61
CA ASP A 315 -16.55 -1.76 24.55
C ASP A 315 -16.03 -0.52 23.84
N LEU A 316 -14.98 -0.66 23.03
CA LEU A 316 -14.30 0.44 22.40
C LEU A 316 -14.04 0.15 20.92
N LEU A 317 -14.56 1.00 20.06
CA LEU A 317 -14.28 1.03 18.63
C LEU A 317 -13.43 2.24 18.32
N ILE A 318 -12.28 2.03 17.66
CA ILE A 318 -11.38 3.08 17.24
C ILE A 318 -11.29 3.05 15.72
N LEU A 319 -11.69 4.13 15.07
CA LEU A 319 -11.63 4.32 13.62
C LEU A 319 -10.30 5.04 13.32
N CYS A 320 -9.34 4.33 12.73
CA CYS A 320 -8.01 4.85 12.49
C CYS A 320 -7.88 5.37 11.06
N HIS A 321 -7.67 6.68 10.93
CA HIS A 321 -7.45 7.38 9.67
C HIS A 321 -6.10 8.08 9.67
N SER A 322 -5.44 8.11 8.50
CA SER A 322 -4.32 9.00 8.22
C SER A 322 -4.46 9.62 6.84
N GLN A 323 -4.05 10.88 6.70
CA GLN A 323 -4.12 11.60 5.42
C GLN A 323 -3.11 11.09 4.39
N GLY A 324 -2.14 10.27 4.79
CA GLY A 324 -1.17 9.64 3.93
C GLY A 324 0.12 9.28 4.65
N THR A 325 1.09 8.73 3.92
CA THR A 325 2.46 8.56 4.42
C THR A 325 3.25 9.85 4.24
N SER A 326 4.25 10.11 5.08
CA SER A 326 5.12 11.28 4.97
C SER A 326 5.83 11.40 3.62
N GLU A 327 5.96 10.28 2.89
CA GLU A 327 6.66 10.16 1.61
C GLU A 327 5.77 9.79 0.44
N ALA A 328 4.59 9.19 0.69
CA ALA A 328 3.64 8.95 -0.38
C ALA A 328 3.07 10.29 -0.85
N SER A 329 3.25 10.56 -2.12
CA SER A 329 2.64 11.69 -2.82
C SER A 329 1.09 11.64 -2.83
N THR A 330 0.48 10.60 -2.28
CA THR A 330 -0.98 10.38 -2.32
C THR A 330 -1.63 10.84 -1.02
N PHE A 331 -2.39 11.92 -1.11
CA PHE A 331 -3.25 12.39 -0.02
C PHE A 331 -4.54 11.56 0.03
N ARG A 332 -5.00 11.24 1.24
CA ARG A 332 -6.25 10.50 1.47
C ARG A 332 -7.18 11.30 2.37
N TYR A 333 -8.42 11.43 1.94
CA TYR A 333 -9.49 11.95 2.78
C TYR A 333 -9.94 10.93 3.83
N PRO A 334 -10.54 11.36 4.93
CA PRO A 334 -11.31 10.46 5.78
C PRO A 334 -12.30 9.64 4.96
N SER A 335 -12.54 8.40 5.37
CA SER A 335 -13.55 7.56 4.73
C SER A 335 -14.87 8.32 4.61
N ARG A 336 -15.57 8.18 3.47
CA ARG A 336 -16.97 8.69 3.34
C ARG A 336 -17.86 8.16 4.45
N PHE A 337 -17.61 6.95 4.92
CA PHE A 337 -18.37 6.33 6.00
C PHE A 337 -18.27 7.12 7.30
N PHE A 338 -17.17 7.87 7.53
CA PHE A 338 -17.09 8.78 8.66
C PHE A 338 -18.13 9.90 8.61
N PHE A 339 -18.43 10.41 7.40
CA PHE A 339 -19.42 11.47 7.22
C PHE A 339 -20.86 10.94 7.21
N GLU A 340 -21.05 9.63 7.06
CA GLU A 340 -22.32 8.92 7.14
C GLU A 340 -22.68 8.49 8.58
N LEU A 341 -21.72 8.56 9.52
CA LEU A 341 -21.97 8.27 10.93
C LEU A 341 -22.72 9.40 11.63
N ASP A 342 -23.56 9.04 12.62
CA ASP A 342 -24.05 10.03 13.57
C ASP A 342 -22.90 10.59 14.40
N ARG A 343 -22.57 11.85 14.15
CA ARG A 343 -21.42 12.54 14.75
C ARG A 343 -21.52 12.67 16.28
N ASN A 344 -22.72 12.64 16.83
CA ASN A 344 -22.95 12.69 18.28
C ASN A 344 -22.48 11.41 18.99
N LEU A 345 -22.34 10.30 18.22
CA LEU A 345 -21.89 9.02 18.73
C LEU A 345 -20.38 8.80 18.58
N VAL A 346 -19.67 9.72 17.89
CA VAL A 346 -18.22 9.59 17.58
C VAL A 346 -17.43 10.68 18.30
N LYS A 347 -16.49 10.27 19.14
CA LYS A 347 -15.56 11.19 19.79
C LYS A 347 -14.32 11.37 18.92
N LEU A 348 -14.01 12.59 18.55
CA LEU A 348 -12.77 12.92 17.87
C LEU A 348 -11.62 12.98 18.88
N VAL A 349 -10.50 12.34 18.55
CA VAL A 349 -9.23 12.50 19.30
C VAL A 349 -8.70 13.92 19.13
N ARG A 350 -8.82 14.45 17.90
CA ARG A 350 -8.47 15.83 17.53
C ARG A 350 -9.53 16.42 16.61
N PRO A 351 -9.72 17.73 16.62
CA PRO A 351 -10.52 18.38 15.60
C PRO A 351 -9.96 18.10 14.21
N LEU A 352 -10.84 17.95 13.21
CA LEU A 352 -10.41 17.91 11.81
C LEU A 352 -9.77 19.24 11.43
N GLU A 353 -8.82 19.18 10.49
CA GLU A 353 -8.22 20.41 9.95
C GLU A 353 -9.30 21.29 9.30
N PRO A 354 -9.20 22.62 9.44
CA PRO A 354 -10.11 23.55 8.78
C PRO A 354 -10.15 23.30 7.27
N GLY A 355 -11.34 23.24 6.69
CA GLY A 355 -11.53 22.98 5.26
C GLY A 355 -11.40 21.53 4.81
N LEU A 356 -10.94 20.60 5.66
CA LEU A 356 -10.78 19.19 5.29
C LEU A 356 -12.14 18.52 5.04
N GLU A 357 -13.13 18.80 5.85
CA GLU A 357 -14.47 18.22 5.71
C GLU A 357 -15.15 18.67 4.42
N GLU A 358 -15.09 19.98 4.10
CA GLU A 358 -15.63 20.54 2.87
C GLU A 358 -14.93 19.97 1.64
N SER A 359 -13.60 19.93 1.65
CA SER A 359 -12.80 19.33 0.56
C SER A 359 -13.08 17.86 0.38
N ALA A 360 -13.26 17.11 1.47
CA ALA A 360 -13.62 15.70 1.41
C ALA A 360 -15.00 15.52 0.78
N LYS A 361 -16.00 16.28 1.20
CA LYS A 361 -17.37 16.21 0.64
C LYS A 361 -17.39 16.54 -0.86
N GLU A 362 -16.67 17.55 -1.30
CA GLU A 362 -16.55 17.90 -2.71
C GLU A 362 -15.90 16.77 -3.53
N ALA A 363 -14.80 16.20 -3.04
CA ALA A 363 -14.14 15.06 -3.69
C ALA A 363 -15.06 13.81 -3.76
N LEU A 364 -15.85 13.57 -2.72
CA LEU A 364 -16.82 12.46 -2.67
C LEU A 364 -17.97 12.67 -3.64
N MET A 365 -18.50 13.87 -3.74
CA MET A 365 -19.56 14.20 -4.74
C MET A 365 -19.09 13.92 -6.17
N TYR A 366 -17.86 14.26 -6.50
CA TYR A 366 -17.28 13.95 -7.81
C TYR A 366 -17.18 12.44 -8.05
N LYS A 367 -16.72 11.68 -7.06
CA LYS A 367 -16.65 10.21 -7.14
C LYS A 367 -18.04 9.59 -7.25
N ASP A 368 -19.04 10.13 -6.59
CA ASP A 368 -20.41 9.64 -6.67
C ASP A 368 -21.02 9.83 -8.06
N LYS A 369 -20.76 10.96 -8.73
CA LYS A 369 -21.12 11.15 -10.14
C LYS A 369 -20.51 10.08 -11.04
N PHE A 370 -19.22 9.73 -10.81
CA PHE A 370 -18.57 8.63 -11.52
C PHE A 370 -19.27 7.30 -11.27
N LEU A 371 -19.64 6.99 -10.02
CA LEU A 371 -20.31 5.75 -9.65
C LEU A 371 -21.75 5.66 -10.23
N THR A 372 -22.43 6.79 -10.42
CA THR A 372 -23.78 6.87 -11.00
C THR A 372 -23.76 6.94 -12.53
N GLY A 373 -22.58 7.03 -13.15
CA GLY A 373 -22.46 7.19 -14.60
C GLY A 373 -22.89 8.57 -15.12
N GLU A 374 -23.00 9.56 -14.23
CA GLU A 374 -23.28 10.94 -14.64
C GLU A 374 -22.10 11.53 -15.42
N PRO A 375 -22.36 12.36 -16.47
CA PRO A 375 -21.28 12.99 -17.21
C PRO A 375 -20.40 13.83 -16.27
N LEU A 376 -19.13 13.52 -16.23
CA LEU A 376 -18.15 14.35 -15.55
C LEU A 376 -17.82 15.52 -16.49
N GLU A 377 -17.97 16.75 -16.03
CA GLU A 377 -17.37 17.89 -16.71
C GLU A 377 -15.87 17.61 -16.77
N SER A 378 -15.35 17.44 -17.98
CA SER A 378 -13.92 17.19 -18.17
C SER A 378 -13.16 18.37 -17.60
N SER A 379 -12.61 18.21 -16.41
CA SER A 379 -11.69 19.20 -15.86
C SER A 379 -10.46 19.22 -16.78
N SER A 380 -10.34 20.25 -17.61
CA SER A 380 -9.25 20.44 -18.57
C SER A 380 -7.97 20.89 -17.86
N TRP A 381 -7.59 20.18 -16.79
CA TRP A 381 -6.37 20.46 -16.07
C TRP A 381 -5.14 20.08 -16.89
N ARG A 382 -4.14 20.94 -16.91
CA ARG A 382 -2.88 20.74 -17.63
C ARG A 382 -1.70 21.00 -16.71
N PRO A 383 -0.55 20.35 -16.93
CA PRO A 383 0.68 20.77 -16.29
C PRO A 383 0.94 22.26 -16.51
N GLY A 384 1.31 22.98 -15.45
CA GLY A 384 1.46 24.45 -15.43
C GLY A 384 0.21 25.22 -14.98
N ASP A 385 -0.95 24.57 -14.82
CA ASP A 385 -2.12 25.26 -14.25
C ASP A 385 -1.88 25.57 -12.77
N HIS A 386 -2.21 26.80 -12.37
CA HIS A 386 -2.19 27.21 -10.97
C HIS A 386 -3.56 26.96 -10.35
N VAL A 387 -3.54 26.35 -9.18
CA VAL A 387 -4.74 25.87 -8.49
C VAL A 387 -4.72 26.23 -7.02
N ARG A 388 -5.88 26.42 -6.43
CA ARG A 388 -6.06 26.56 -4.99
C ARG A 388 -6.79 25.35 -4.44
N HIS A 389 -6.21 24.72 -3.43
CA HIS A 389 -6.83 23.64 -2.65
C HIS A 389 -7.14 24.17 -1.24
N LYS A 390 -8.35 23.87 -0.74
CA LYS A 390 -8.83 24.42 0.56
C LYS A 390 -7.92 24.08 1.76
N VAL A 391 -7.23 22.92 1.70
CA VAL A 391 -6.35 22.44 2.79
C VAL A 391 -4.90 22.82 2.55
N PHE A 392 -4.41 22.77 1.29
CA PHE A 392 -2.99 22.94 0.98
C PHE A 392 -2.63 24.33 0.47
N GLY A 393 -3.64 25.16 0.21
CA GLY A 393 -3.44 26.49 -0.36
C GLY A 393 -3.14 26.46 -1.86
N ASP A 394 -2.41 27.47 -2.32
CA ASP A 394 -2.09 27.66 -3.73
C ASP A 394 -0.98 26.69 -4.17
N GLY A 395 -1.11 26.12 -5.38
CA GLY A 395 -0.16 25.15 -5.93
C GLY A 395 -0.13 25.18 -7.45
N GLU A 396 0.81 24.44 -8.03
CA GLU A 396 1.00 24.29 -9.47
C GLU A 396 0.88 22.81 -9.86
N ILE A 397 0.07 22.50 -10.87
CA ILE A 397 -0.04 21.14 -11.42
C ILE A 397 1.23 20.83 -12.23
N ILE A 398 2.00 19.84 -11.77
CA ILE A 398 3.25 19.45 -12.45
C ILE A 398 3.08 18.21 -13.35
N ALA A 399 2.03 17.42 -13.12
CA ALA A 399 1.70 16.27 -13.98
C ALA A 399 0.21 15.92 -13.88
N VAL A 400 -0.35 15.41 -14.99
CA VAL A 400 -1.70 14.84 -15.05
C VAL A 400 -1.61 13.44 -15.63
N ALA A 401 -2.05 12.44 -14.88
CA ALA A 401 -2.08 11.04 -15.32
C ALA A 401 -3.28 10.77 -16.27
N LYS A 402 -3.22 9.69 -17.05
CA LYS A 402 -4.34 9.25 -17.89
C LYS A 402 -5.64 8.98 -17.10
N SER A 403 -5.53 8.63 -15.83
CA SER A 403 -6.66 8.47 -14.90
C SER A 403 -7.28 9.79 -14.44
N GLY A 404 -6.74 10.93 -14.84
CA GLY A 404 -7.13 12.25 -14.36
C GLY A 404 -6.53 12.63 -12.99
N ALA A 405 -5.73 11.76 -12.38
CA ALA A 405 -5.00 12.10 -11.16
C ALA A 405 -3.94 13.16 -11.44
N MET A 406 -3.83 14.16 -10.58
CA MET A 406 -2.98 15.34 -10.74
C MET A 406 -1.89 15.35 -9.68
N THR A 407 -0.64 15.49 -10.08
CA THR A 407 0.47 15.78 -9.16
C THR A 407 0.65 17.28 -9.07
N ILE A 408 0.54 17.82 -7.87
CA ILE A 408 0.52 19.26 -7.60
C ILE A 408 1.64 19.59 -6.63
N ARG A 409 2.40 20.62 -6.94
CA ARG A 409 3.41 21.21 -6.07
C ARG A 409 2.76 22.34 -5.26
N PHE A 410 2.69 22.17 -3.95
CA PHE A 410 2.24 23.20 -3.01
C PHE A 410 3.46 23.79 -2.30
N PRO A 411 3.68 25.12 -2.30
CA PRO A 411 4.82 25.74 -1.62
C PRO A 411 4.90 25.48 -0.12
N THR A 412 3.75 25.19 0.49
CA THR A 412 3.62 24.85 1.92
C THR A 412 4.06 23.42 2.27
N LEU A 413 4.31 22.58 1.26
CA LEU A 413 4.66 21.16 1.43
C LEU A 413 6.04 20.86 0.86
N ALA A 414 6.82 20.04 1.57
CA ALA A 414 8.16 19.65 1.14
C ALA A 414 8.17 18.80 -0.13
N THR A 415 7.08 18.04 -0.38
CA THR A 415 6.94 17.15 -1.55
C THR A 415 5.65 17.42 -2.30
N PRO A 416 5.63 17.29 -3.65
CA PRO A 416 4.40 17.36 -4.43
C PRO A 416 3.36 16.34 -3.96
N ARG A 417 2.07 16.66 -4.11
CA ARG A 417 0.96 15.77 -3.76
C ARG A 417 0.22 15.30 -5.00
N THR A 418 -0.08 14.01 -5.06
CA THR A 418 -0.98 13.48 -6.08
C THR A 418 -2.40 13.47 -5.53
N LEU A 419 -3.27 14.24 -6.15
CA LEU A 419 -4.71 14.27 -5.88
C LEU A 419 -5.43 13.46 -6.97
N MET A 420 -6.48 12.76 -6.56
CA MET A 420 -7.31 11.99 -7.51
C MET A 420 -8.08 12.91 -8.43
N ALA A 421 -8.50 12.38 -9.59
CA ALA A 421 -9.44 13.07 -10.46
C ALA A 421 -10.67 13.51 -9.67
N GLY A 422 -11.04 14.80 -9.79
CA GLY A 422 -12.15 15.38 -9.02
C GLY A 422 -11.79 15.95 -7.67
N ALA A 423 -10.49 16.03 -7.32
CA ALA A 423 -10.10 16.84 -6.18
C ALA A 423 -10.63 18.28 -6.33
N PRO A 424 -11.19 18.88 -5.26
CA PRO A 424 -11.76 20.22 -5.31
C PRO A 424 -10.66 21.26 -5.46
N LEU A 425 -10.42 21.66 -6.70
CA LEU A 425 -9.41 22.65 -7.07
C LEU A 425 -10.10 23.86 -7.74
N GLU A 426 -9.78 25.01 -7.27
CA GLU A 426 -10.15 26.28 -7.92
C GLU A 426 -9.00 26.70 -8.84
N ARG A 427 -9.31 27.10 -10.08
CA ARG A 427 -8.30 27.65 -11.00
C ARG A 427 -7.93 29.06 -10.56
N ILE A 428 -6.65 29.30 -10.34
CA ILE A 428 -6.14 30.64 -10.06
C ILE A 428 -5.75 31.27 -11.37
N SER A 429 -6.42 32.35 -11.76
CA SER A 429 -5.98 33.18 -12.88
C SER A 429 -4.69 33.90 -12.51
N THR A 430 -3.59 33.62 -13.16
CA THR A 430 -2.38 34.43 -13.09
C THR A 430 -2.64 35.73 -13.82
N ALA A 431 -3.21 36.71 -13.15
CA ALA A 431 -3.21 38.10 -13.66
C ALA A 431 -1.77 38.57 -13.66
N GLY A 432 -1.08 38.50 -14.80
CA GLY A 432 0.25 39.09 -14.95
C GLY A 432 1.32 38.32 -15.68
N ALA A 433 0.98 37.36 -16.56
CA ALA A 433 1.96 36.87 -17.54
C ALA A 433 1.79 37.68 -18.84
N PRO A 434 2.87 38.26 -19.45
CA PRO A 434 2.74 38.96 -20.71
C PRO A 434 2.30 37.98 -21.80
N THR A 435 1.20 38.27 -22.44
CA THR A 435 0.78 37.67 -23.70
C THR A 435 1.94 37.79 -24.68
N VAL A 436 2.57 36.69 -25.03
CA VAL A 436 3.43 36.63 -26.22
C VAL A 436 2.50 36.80 -27.42
N ALA A 437 2.57 37.96 -27.98
CA ALA A 437 1.83 38.32 -29.18
C ALA A 437 2.14 37.32 -30.29
N ASP A 438 1.09 36.90 -30.98
CA ASP A 438 1.13 36.24 -32.28
C ASP A 438 2.16 36.85 -33.19
N SER A 439 3.30 36.20 -33.37
CA SER A 439 4.14 36.43 -34.52
C SER A 439 3.70 35.46 -35.62
N SER A 440 2.85 35.98 -36.48
CA SER A 440 2.53 35.40 -37.79
C SER A 440 3.82 35.08 -38.54
N PHE A 441 4.21 33.85 -38.62
CA PHE A 441 5.16 33.36 -39.58
C PHE A 441 4.38 32.85 -40.79
N SER A 442 4.35 33.69 -41.85
CA SER A 442 3.88 33.36 -43.18
C SER A 442 4.84 32.37 -43.84
N GLY A 443 4.32 31.28 -44.26
CA GLY A 443 4.53 30.60 -45.49
C GLY A 443 5.93 30.20 -45.94
N ALA A 444 6.16 28.89 -46.00
CA ALA A 444 6.72 28.23 -47.18
C ALA A 444 6.19 26.81 -47.28
N PRO A 445 5.81 26.30 -48.44
CA PRO A 445 5.22 24.96 -48.56
C PRO A 445 6.31 23.87 -48.45
N VAL A 446 5.99 22.85 -47.67
CA VAL A 446 6.79 21.62 -47.58
C VAL A 446 6.60 20.82 -48.88
N PRO A 447 7.66 20.33 -49.53
CA PRO A 447 7.52 19.51 -50.74
C PRO A 447 7.05 18.09 -50.37
N GLU A 448 6.11 17.57 -51.14
CA GLU A 448 5.61 16.19 -51.09
C GLU A 448 6.75 15.18 -51.38
N PRO A 449 6.78 14.02 -50.68
CA PRO A 449 7.69 12.95 -51.04
C PRO A 449 7.23 12.26 -52.34
N SER A 450 8.15 12.19 -53.29
CA SER A 450 8.00 11.52 -54.57
C SER A 450 7.76 10.01 -54.39
N ALA A 451 6.79 9.50 -55.16
CA ALA A 451 6.44 8.10 -55.31
C ALA A 451 7.60 7.26 -55.85
N GLU A 452 7.91 6.16 -55.19
CA GLU A 452 8.77 5.10 -55.70
C GLU A 452 8.03 4.27 -56.79
N PRO A 453 8.73 3.86 -57.85
CA PRO A 453 8.12 3.08 -58.93
C PRO A 453 8.04 1.58 -58.56
N GLY A 454 6.92 1.01 -58.99
CA GLY A 454 6.57 -0.39 -58.78
C GLY A 454 7.57 -1.39 -59.39
N VAL A 455 7.84 -2.44 -58.64
CA VAL A 455 8.48 -3.65 -59.12
C VAL A 455 7.41 -4.63 -59.61
N LYS A 456 7.50 -4.95 -60.91
CA LYS A 456 6.68 -5.94 -61.61
C LYS A 456 7.03 -7.36 -61.18
N ASP A 457 5.98 -8.15 -61.02
CA ASP A 457 6.01 -9.61 -61.03
C ASP A 457 6.82 -10.17 -62.20
N GLN A 458 7.64 -11.17 -61.93
CA GLN A 458 7.89 -12.29 -62.84
C GLN A 458 8.35 -13.54 -62.10
N LYS A 459 7.47 -14.55 -62.22
CA LYS A 459 7.65 -16.02 -62.12
C LYS A 459 7.92 -16.61 -60.76
#